data_f8617d340539bbefe6f802ba56c65c78
#
_entry.id   f8617d340539bbefe6f802ba56c65c78
#
_cell.length_a   1.000
_cell.length_b   1.000
_cell.length_c   1.000
_cell.angle_alpha   90.00
_cell.angle_beta   90.00
_cell.angle_gamma   90.00
#
_symmetry.space_group_name_H-M   'P 1'
#
loop_
_entity.id
_entity.type
_entity.pdbx_description
1 polymer ?
#
loop_
_entity_poly.entity_id
_entity_poly.type
_entity_poly.pdbx_seq_one_letter_code
_entity_poly.pdbx_strand_id
1 'polypeptide(L)'
;VDSLPGPVVLAAHSYGGAVITEAADGAANVRALVYVASFSPDVGESVADLNARFPGSMLADNIQAVPIPAQDGSADMDQYVKQETYPDFFAPDVPRDTAAVMAATQRPTAANTLTDSVTRAAWRSIPSWTLVTGQDLAIPPDLQRFLAERAGSTTVEVAASHAVTVSQPGAVADLIDTAARATSM
;
A
#
# COMPACT_ATOMS: atom_id res chain seq x y z
N VAL A 1 5.77 16.15 -4.71
CA VAL A 1 6.84 15.62 -5.56
C VAL A 1 7.62 16.77 -6.20
N ASP A 2 6.95 17.72 -6.82
CA ASP A 2 7.56 18.84 -7.57
C ASP A 2 8.47 19.75 -6.72
N SER A 3 8.27 19.78 -5.41
CA SER A 3 9.10 20.56 -4.48
C SER A 3 10.44 19.88 -4.11
N LEU A 4 10.63 18.62 -4.50
CA LEU A 4 11.85 17.87 -4.20
C LEU A 4 12.87 18.08 -5.32
N PRO A 5 14.12 18.54 -5.01
CA PRO A 5 15.15 18.68 -6.00
C PRO A 5 15.76 17.32 -6.38
N GLY A 6 16.10 17.13 -7.65
CA GLY A 6 16.80 15.95 -8.17
C GLY A 6 15.91 14.73 -8.38
N PRO A 7 16.53 13.58 -8.68
CA PRO A 7 15.81 12.33 -8.91
C PRO A 7 15.19 11.79 -7.63
N VAL A 8 13.94 11.29 -7.73
CA VAL A 8 13.15 10.80 -6.62
C VAL A 8 12.74 9.34 -6.86
N VAL A 9 12.86 8.50 -5.84
CA VAL A 9 12.21 7.20 -5.75
C VAL A 9 11.02 7.34 -4.80
N LEU A 10 9.83 7.00 -5.26
CA LEU A 10 8.64 6.96 -4.42
C LEU A 10 8.41 5.53 -3.92
N ALA A 11 8.46 5.34 -2.61
CA ALA A 11 8.16 4.07 -1.97
C ALA A 11 6.87 4.17 -1.17
N ALA A 12 5.99 3.19 -1.32
CA ALA A 12 4.70 3.20 -0.66
C ALA A 12 4.30 1.81 -0.16
N HIS A 13 3.63 1.79 0.99
CA HIS A 13 3.04 0.62 1.59
C HIS A 13 1.51 0.68 1.45
N SER A 14 0.88 -0.46 1.20
CA SER A 14 -0.58 -0.63 1.23
C SER A 14 -1.30 0.35 0.30
N TYR A 15 -2.30 1.08 0.80
CA TYR A 15 -3.03 2.12 0.04
C TYR A 15 -2.11 3.21 -0.51
N GLY A 16 -0.98 3.47 0.15
CA GLY A 16 0.02 4.43 -0.35
C GLY A 16 0.47 4.16 -1.79
N GLY A 17 0.35 2.93 -2.27
CA GLY A 17 0.63 2.60 -3.67
C GLY A 17 -0.35 3.23 -4.65
N ALA A 18 -1.64 3.29 -4.34
CA ALA A 18 -2.60 4.04 -5.14
C ALA A 18 -2.24 5.53 -5.18
N VAL A 19 -1.79 6.07 -4.04
CA VAL A 19 -1.35 7.48 -3.94
C VAL A 19 -0.15 7.77 -4.85
N ILE A 20 0.91 6.95 -4.80
CA ILE A 20 2.09 7.18 -5.67
C ILE A 20 1.78 6.89 -7.13
N THR A 21 0.87 5.96 -7.42
CA THR A 21 0.40 5.66 -8.79
C THR A 21 -0.25 6.88 -9.43
N GLU A 22 -1.07 7.61 -8.67
CA GLU A 22 -1.71 8.85 -9.13
C GLU A 22 -0.71 10.03 -9.16
N ALA A 23 0.03 10.24 -8.06
CA ALA A 23 0.84 11.43 -7.84
C ALA A 23 2.12 11.49 -8.70
N ALA A 24 2.63 10.36 -9.15
CA ALA A 24 3.86 10.32 -9.94
C ALA A 24 3.63 10.55 -11.44
N ASP A 25 2.40 10.49 -11.91
CA ASP A 25 2.11 10.65 -13.34
C ASP A 25 2.45 12.08 -13.81
N GLY A 26 3.31 12.15 -14.82
CA GLY A 26 3.81 13.42 -15.34
C GLY A 26 4.89 14.10 -14.47
N ALA A 27 5.29 13.52 -13.34
CA ALA A 27 6.35 14.07 -12.49
C ALA A 27 7.74 13.73 -13.05
N ALA A 28 8.37 14.72 -13.70
CA ALA A 28 9.63 14.53 -14.44
C ALA A 28 10.84 14.13 -13.58
N ASN A 29 10.78 14.36 -12.26
CA ASN A 29 11.85 14.02 -11.32
C ASN A 29 11.66 12.62 -10.69
N VAL A 30 10.50 11.95 -10.84
CA VAL A 30 10.30 10.59 -10.33
C VAL A 30 10.96 9.59 -11.28
N ARG A 31 11.85 8.76 -10.74
CA ARG A 31 12.65 7.78 -11.49
C ARG A 31 12.22 6.35 -11.24
N ALA A 32 11.62 6.06 -10.08
CA ALA A 32 11.18 4.73 -9.71
C ALA A 32 9.98 4.76 -8.78
N LEU A 33 9.16 3.71 -8.87
CA LEU A 33 8.07 3.42 -7.95
C LEU A 33 8.37 2.13 -7.20
N VAL A 34 8.23 2.12 -5.89
CA VAL A 34 8.40 0.93 -5.06
C VAL A 34 7.11 0.64 -4.30
N TYR A 35 6.51 -0.50 -4.60
CA TYR A 35 5.26 -0.99 -4.02
C TYR A 35 5.57 -2.07 -2.98
N VAL A 36 5.24 -1.83 -1.72
CA VAL A 36 5.50 -2.76 -0.61
C VAL A 36 4.16 -3.23 -0.05
N ALA A 37 3.82 -4.51 -0.19
CA ALA A 37 2.51 -5.03 0.25
C ALA A 37 1.37 -4.07 -0.17
N SER A 38 1.28 -3.75 -1.46
CA SER A 38 0.61 -2.52 -1.90
C SER A 38 -0.22 -2.71 -3.17
N PHE A 39 -1.01 -1.69 -3.45
CA PHE A 39 -1.81 -1.60 -4.67
C PHE A 39 -1.09 -0.76 -5.74
N SER A 40 -1.20 -1.19 -6.99
CA SER A 40 -0.85 -0.40 -8.18
C SER A 40 -2.04 -0.39 -9.15
N PRO A 41 -3.11 0.35 -8.83
CA PRO A 41 -4.33 0.36 -9.64
C PRO A 41 -4.08 0.95 -11.02
N ASP A 42 -4.92 0.56 -11.97
CA ASP A 42 -4.99 1.16 -13.29
C ASP A 42 -6.09 2.23 -13.34
N VAL A 43 -6.08 3.06 -14.37
CA VAL A 43 -7.08 4.10 -14.60
C VAL A 43 -8.50 3.52 -14.51
N GLY A 44 -9.33 4.10 -13.66
CA GLY A 44 -10.70 3.68 -13.40
C GLY A 44 -10.84 2.56 -12.37
N GLU A 45 -9.76 2.00 -11.84
CA GLU A 45 -9.81 1.00 -10.76
C GLU A 45 -9.77 1.66 -9.39
N SER A 46 -10.54 1.11 -8.45
CA SER A 46 -10.45 1.39 -7.03
C SER A 46 -9.74 0.26 -6.27
N VAL A 47 -9.23 0.57 -5.08
CA VAL A 47 -8.63 -0.43 -4.19
C VAL A 47 -9.66 -1.49 -3.77
N ALA A 48 -10.91 -1.08 -3.50
CA ALA A 48 -11.98 -1.98 -3.14
C ALA A 48 -12.32 -2.97 -4.27
N ASP A 49 -12.40 -2.49 -5.51
CA ASP A 49 -12.67 -3.35 -6.67
C ASP A 49 -11.56 -4.36 -6.90
N LEU A 50 -10.29 -3.94 -6.77
CA LEU A 50 -9.14 -4.82 -6.89
C LEU A 50 -9.15 -5.90 -5.81
N ASN A 51 -9.41 -5.53 -4.57
CA ASN A 51 -9.44 -6.47 -3.45
C ASN A 51 -10.61 -7.47 -3.59
N ALA A 52 -11.76 -7.04 -4.11
CA ALA A 52 -12.92 -7.89 -4.33
C ALA A 52 -12.71 -8.94 -5.45
N ARG A 53 -11.75 -8.73 -6.36
CA ARG A 53 -11.46 -9.66 -7.47
C ARG A 53 -10.66 -10.89 -7.05
N PHE A 54 -10.00 -10.85 -5.88
CA PHE A 54 -9.14 -11.92 -5.39
C PHE A 54 -9.62 -12.40 -4.02
N PRO A 55 -9.83 -13.72 -3.81
CA PRO A 55 -10.24 -14.25 -2.53
C PRO A 55 -9.10 -14.17 -1.50
N GLY A 56 -9.47 -14.14 -0.22
CA GLY A 56 -8.53 -14.25 0.89
C GLY A 56 -8.27 -12.96 1.66
N SER A 57 -8.77 -11.80 1.20
CA SER A 57 -8.72 -10.59 2.02
C SER A 57 -9.65 -10.71 3.23
N MET A 58 -9.12 -10.43 4.40
CA MET A 58 -9.88 -10.32 5.65
C MET A 58 -10.14 -8.85 6.03
N LEU A 59 -9.79 -7.90 5.16
CA LEU A 59 -9.82 -6.48 5.49
C LEU A 59 -11.23 -6.00 5.84
N ALA A 60 -12.24 -6.34 5.02
CA ALA A 60 -13.61 -5.88 5.22
C ALA A 60 -14.20 -6.31 6.58
N ASP A 61 -13.91 -7.54 7.03
CA ASP A 61 -14.39 -8.08 8.30
C ASP A 61 -13.67 -7.47 9.51
N ASN A 62 -12.52 -6.87 9.30
CA ASN A 62 -11.64 -6.33 10.34
C ASN A 62 -11.56 -4.80 10.36
N ILE A 63 -12.39 -4.11 9.59
CA ILE A 63 -12.53 -2.65 9.65
C ILE A 63 -13.59 -2.26 10.69
N GLN A 64 -13.29 -1.23 11.47
CA GLN A 64 -14.22 -0.49 12.30
C GLN A 64 -14.39 0.92 11.73
N ALA A 65 -15.63 1.29 11.43
CA ALA A 65 -15.97 2.65 10.99
C ALA A 65 -16.41 3.50 12.19
N VAL A 66 -15.89 4.72 12.28
CA VAL A 66 -16.17 5.69 13.33
C VAL A 66 -16.72 6.96 12.69
N PRO A 67 -17.95 7.39 13.03
CA PRO A 67 -18.52 8.63 12.50
C PRO A 67 -17.70 9.85 12.93
N ILE A 68 -17.43 10.74 11.98
CA ILE A 68 -16.80 12.04 12.23
C ILE A 68 -17.64 13.15 11.60
N PRO A 69 -17.63 14.37 12.16
CA PRO A 69 -18.26 15.52 11.50
C PRO A 69 -17.42 15.94 10.30
N ALA A 70 -18.02 16.01 9.12
CA ALA A 70 -17.38 16.59 7.95
C ALA A 70 -17.38 18.13 8.02
N GLN A 71 -16.48 18.76 7.27
CA GLN A 71 -16.35 20.24 7.29
C GLN A 71 -17.60 20.99 6.78
N ASP A 72 -18.38 20.34 5.93
CA ASP A 72 -19.65 20.87 5.39
C ASP A 72 -20.87 20.57 6.27
N GLY A 73 -20.65 19.93 7.45
CA GLY A 73 -21.70 19.55 8.39
C GLY A 73 -22.41 18.23 8.06
N SER A 74 -22.00 17.52 7.00
CA SER A 74 -22.45 16.15 6.74
C SER A 74 -21.76 15.15 7.68
N ALA A 75 -22.16 13.90 7.65
CA ALA A 75 -21.47 12.83 8.35
C ALA A 75 -20.44 12.19 7.40
N ASP A 76 -19.22 12.01 7.89
CA ASP A 76 -18.17 11.23 7.25
C ASP A 76 -17.72 10.09 8.17
N MET A 77 -16.91 9.19 7.68
CA MET A 77 -16.50 7.99 8.43
C MET A 77 -14.99 7.82 8.36
N ASP A 78 -14.36 7.75 9.51
CA ASP A 78 -13.01 7.24 9.66
C ASP A 78 -13.01 5.73 9.79
N GLN A 79 -12.10 5.06 9.09
CA GLN A 79 -11.93 3.61 9.15
C GLN A 79 -10.63 3.26 9.87
N TYR A 80 -10.73 2.30 10.78
CA TYR A 80 -9.62 1.72 11.53
C TYR A 80 -9.64 0.20 11.39
N VAL A 81 -8.49 -0.44 11.44
CA VAL A 81 -8.44 -1.88 11.71
C VAL A 81 -8.83 -2.11 13.16
N LYS A 82 -9.71 -3.08 13.43
CA LYS A 82 -10.12 -3.44 14.80
C LYS A 82 -8.90 -3.81 15.64
N GLN A 83 -8.76 -3.16 16.80
CA GLN A 83 -7.56 -3.33 17.65
C GLN A 83 -7.40 -4.77 18.14
N GLU A 84 -8.49 -5.44 18.45
CA GLU A 84 -8.51 -6.82 18.96
C GLU A 84 -8.01 -7.85 17.93
N THR A 85 -8.23 -7.61 16.63
CA THR A 85 -7.82 -8.52 15.56
C THR A 85 -6.53 -8.10 14.88
N TYR A 86 -6.07 -6.87 15.12
CA TYR A 86 -4.88 -6.30 14.47
C TYR A 86 -3.64 -7.19 14.59
N PRO A 87 -3.28 -7.75 15.79
CA PRO A 87 -2.11 -8.60 15.91
C PRO A 87 -2.20 -9.92 15.14
N ASP A 88 -3.41 -10.47 14.97
CA ASP A 88 -3.60 -11.78 14.32
C ASP A 88 -3.88 -11.66 12.81
N PHE A 89 -4.36 -10.51 12.38
CA PHE A 89 -4.75 -10.25 10.99
C PHE A 89 -3.72 -9.39 10.24
N PHE A 90 -3.35 -8.25 10.80
CA PHE A 90 -2.54 -7.24 10.12
C PHE A 90 -1.02 -7.45 10.36
N ALA A 91 -0.64 -7.90 11.56
CA ALA A 91 0.74 -7.98 12.01
C ALA A 91 1.07 -9.29 12.78
N PRO A 92 0.69 -10.50 12.26
CA PRO A 92 0.92 -11.76 12.99
C PRO A 92 2.39 -12.15 13.11
N ASP A 93 3.28 -11.60 12.31
CA ASP A 93 4.72 -11.82 12.32
C ASP A 93 5.50 -10.74 13.09
N VAL A 94 4.78 -9.84 13.79
CA VAL A 94 5.37 -8.82 14.67
C VAL A 94 5.17 -9.24 16.13
N PRO A 95 6.13 -8.96 17.05
CA PRO A 95 5.93 -9.22 18.47
C PRO A 95 4.62 -8.60 18.99
N ARG A 96 3.86 -9.37 19.78
CA ARG A 96 2.47 -9.03 20.15
C ARG A 96 2.34 -7.68 20.84
N ASP A 97 3.29 -7.32 21.70
CA ASP A 97 3.28 -6.01 22.38
C ASP A 97 3.50 -4.86 21.38
N THR A 98 4.37 -5.06 20.40
CA THR A 98 4.60 -4.10 19.32
C THR A 98 3.36 -3.97 18.44
N ALA A 99 2.74 -5.08 18.05
CA ALA A 99 1.50 -5.09 17.25
C ALA A 99 0.34 -4.41 18.01
N ALA A 100 0.25 -4.56 19.33
CA ALA A 100 -0.74 -3.87 20.16
C ALA A 100 -0.52 -2.34 20.18
N VAL A 101 0.73 -1.89 20.25
CA VAL A 101 1.05 -0.47 20.14
C VAL A 101 0.71 0.06 18.75
N MET A 102 1.03 -0.67 17.68
CA MET A 102 0.65 -0.32 16.31
C MET A 102 -0.87 -0.18 16.16
N ALA A 103 -1.64 -1.12 16.70
CA ALA A 103 -3.09 -1.09 16.69
C ALA A 103 -3.65 0.15 17.41
N ALA A 104 -3.09 0.51 18.58
CA ALA A 104 -3.55 1.65 19.36
C ALA A 104 -3.16 3.02 18.75
N THR A 105 -2.07 3.05 17.99
CA THR A 105 -1.52 4.30 17.39
C THR A 105 -1.80 4.46 15.90
N GLN A 106 -2.56 3.54 15.30
CA GLN A 106 -2.92 3.63 13.88
C GLN A 106 -3.67 4.93 13.58
N ARG A 107 -3.43 5.47 12.40
CA ARG A 107 -4.19 6.63 11.89
C ARG A 107 -5.38 6.14 11.06
N PRO A 108 -6.48 6.87 11.07
CA PRO A 108 -7.65 6.50 10.27
C PRO A 108 -7.40 6.67 8.76
N THR A 109 -8.21 5.96 8.01
CA THR A 109 -8.37 6.16 6.57
C THR A 109 -9.82 6.63 6.34
N ALA A 110 -10.02 7.68 5.55
CA ALA A 110 -11.37 8.12 5.19
C ALA A 110 -12.11 7.01 4.40
N ALA A 111 -13.41 6.88 4.62
CA ALA A 111 -14.18 5.78 4.05
C ALA A 111 -14.15 5.70 2.52
N ASN A 112 -14.15 6.86 1.83
CA ASN A 112 -14.09 6.95 0.38
C ASN A 112 -12.73 6.57 -0.22
N THR A 113 -11.65 6.59 0.59
CA THR A 113 -10.28 6.29 0.14
C THR A 113 -10.19 4.95 -0.60
N LEU A 114 -10.90 3.93 -0.13
CA LEU A 114 -10.84 2.60 -0.74
C LEU A 114 -11.71 2.47 -2.00
N THR A 115 -12.72 3.32 -2.15
CA THR A 115 -13.71 3.25 -3.25
C THR A 115 -13.46 4.25 -4.36
N ASP A 116 -12.67 5.29 -4.11
CA ASP A 116 -12.30 6.27 -5.13
C ASP A 116 -11.38 5.61 -6.17
N SER A 117 -11.72 5.80 -7.44
CA SER A 117 -10.93 5.27 -8.56
C SER A 117 -9.78 6.20 -8.90
N VAL A 118 -8.62 5.64 -9.22
CA VAL A 118 -7.50 6.45 -9.73
C VAL A 118 -7.78 6.92 -11.16
N THR A 119 -7.30 8.10 -11.48
CA THR A 119 -7.45 8.72 -12.80
C THR A 119 -6.18 8.62 -13.65
N ARG A 120 -5.07 8.21 -13.04
CA ARG A 120 -3.74 8.10 -13.66
C ARG A 120 -3.05 6.83 -13.20
N ALA A 121 -2.12 6.32 -14.00
CA ALA A 121 -1.40 5.09 -13.73
C ALA A 121 0.10 5.23 -14.08
N ALA A 122 0.86 5.89 -13.20
CA ALA A 122 2.27 6.23 -13.42
C ALA A 122 3.16 5.01 -13.68
N TRP A 123 2.82 3.83 -13.17
CA TRP A 123 3.55 2.57 -13.41
C TRP A 123 3.58 2.16 -14.91
N ARG A 124 2.72 2.73 -15.75
CA ARG A 124 2.74 2.50 -17.19
C ARG A 124 3.96 3.13 -17.90
N SER A 125 4.56 4.12 -17.28
CA SER A 125 5.69 4.89 -17.86
C SER A 125 6.91 4.96 -16.96
N ILE A 126 6.77 4.75 -15.67
CA ILE A 126 7.85 4.79 -14.69
C ILE A 126 8.18 3.37 -14.24
N PRO A 127 9.47 2.96 -14.27
CA PRO A 127 9.90 1.66 -13.80
C PRO A 127 9.47 1.40 -12.35
N SER A 128 9.06 0.16 -12.05
CA SER A 128 8.56 -0.17 -10.72
C SER A 128 9.21 -1.43 -10.14
N TRP A 129 9.22 -1.48 -8.81
CA TRP A 129 9.67 -2.59 -7.98
C TRP A 129 8.55 -2.95 -7.02
N THR A 130 8.32 -4.24 -6.81
CA THR A 130 7.25 -4.71 -5.92
C THR A 130 7.79 -5.73 -4.93
N LEU A 131 7.51 -5.51 -3.64
CA LEU A 131 7.69 -6.50 -2.59
C LEU A 131 6.33 -7.13 -2.28
N VAL A 132 6.20 -8.40 -2.65
CA VAL A 132 5.03 -9.24 -2.38
C VAL A 132 5.17 -9.88 -1.00
N THR A 133 4.13 -9.81 -0.20
CA THR A 133 4.06 -10.41 1.14
C THR A 133 3.21 -11.69 1.09
N GLY A 134 3.87 -12.85 1.12
CA GLY A 134 3.25 -14.15 0.87
C GLY A 134 2.27 -14.62 1.96
N GLN A 135 2.19 -13.94 3.11
CA GLN A 135 1.30 -14.26 4.23
C GLN A 135 0.35 -13.09 4.57
N ASP A 136 0.13 -12.21 3.62
CA ASP A 136 -0.71 -11.02 3.79
C ASP A 136 -2.20 -11.40 3.76
N LEU A 137 -2.93 -11.05 4.81
CA LEU A 137 -4.37 -11.26 4.94
C LEU A 137 -5.19 -9.98 4.67
N ALA A 138 -4.51 -8.83 4.47
CA ALA A 138 -5.17 -7.58 4.08
C ALA A 138 -5.24 -7.44 2.54
N ILE A 139 -4.11 -7.64 1.87
CA ILE A 139 -4.01 -7.66 0.41
C ILE A 139 -3.58 -9.07 -0.02
N PRO A 140 -4.47 -9.88 -0.60
CA PRO A 140 -4.13 -11.24 -0.97
C PRO A 140 -2.84 -11.32 -1.80
N PRO A 141 -1.91 -12.26 -1.51
CA PRO A 141 -0.66 -12.39 -2.26
C PRO A 141 -0.87 -12.55 -3.77
N ASP A 142 -1.94 -13.24 -4.18
CA ASP A 142 -2.28 -13.40 -5.60
C ASP A 142 -2.67 -12.08 -6.27
N LEU A 143 -3.34 -11.18 -5.55
CA LEU A 143 -3.57 -9.81 -6.03
C LEU A 143 -2.26 -9.05 -6.18
N GLN A 144 -1.38 -9.12 -5.18
CA GLN A 144 -0.08 -8.44 -5.24
C GLN A 144 0.76 -8.94 -6.43
N ARG A 145 0.80 -10.26 -6.67
CA ARG A 145 1.50 -10.86 -7.83
C ARG A 145 0.89 -10.40 -9.16
N PHE A 146 -0.44 -10.41 -9.26
CA PHE A 146 -1.14 -9.91 -10.44
C PHE A 146 -0.80 -8.45 -10.74
N LEU A 147 -0.80 -7.58 -9.72
CA LEU A 147 -0.48 -6.17 -9.88
C LEU A 147 0.98 -5.96 -10.29
N ALA A 148 1.91 -6.73 -9.71
CA ALA A 148 3.33 -6.68 -10.03
C ALA A 148 3.60 -7.14 -11.48
N GLU A 149 2.99 -8.24 -11.92
CA GLU A 149 3.10 -8.76 -13.28
C GLU A 149 2.53 -7.75 -14.30
N ARG A 150 1.34 -7.22 -14.04
CA ARG A 150 0.69 -6.23 -14.90
C ARG A 150 1.54 -4.97 -15.09
N ALA A 151 2.16 -4.51 -14.01
CA ALA A 151 3.04 -3.34 -14.04
C ALA A 151 4.43 -3.62 -14.61
N GLY A 152 4.77 -4.87 -14.92
CA GLY A 152 6.12 -5.25 -15.32
C GLY A 152 7.18 -4.98 -14.24
N SER A 153 6.78 -5.04 -12.97
CA SER A 153 7.65 -4.72 -11.84
C SER A 153 8.77 -5.72 -11.64
N THR A 154 9.95 -5.25 -11.26
CA THR A 154 10.96 -6.11 -10.64
C THR A 154 10.45 -6.58 -9.28
N THR A 155 10.19 -7.88 -9.13
CA THR A 155 9.45 -8.42 -8.00
C THR A 155 10.33 -9.23 -7.07
N VAL A 156 10.19 -8.99 -5.76
CA VAL A 156 10.72 -9.81 -4.67
C VAL A 156 9.55 -10.28 -3.83
N GLU A 157 9.55 -11.55 -3.41
CA GLU A 157 8.54 -12.10 -2.51
C GLU A 157 9.17 -12.55 -1.22
N VAL A 158 8.52 -12.23 -0.09
CA VAL A 158 8.95 -12.62 1.26
C VAL A 158 7.80 -13.24 2.04
N ALA A 159 8.14 -14.19 2.92
CA ALA A 159 7.17 -14.78 3.85
C ALA A 159 6.92 -13.79 5.01
N ALA A 160 6.04 -12.81 4.79
CA ALA A 160 5.69 -11.79 5.76
C ALA A 160 4.20 -11.46 5.70
N SER A 161 3.70 -10.86 6.78
CA SER A 161 2.35 -10.28 6.87
C SER A 161 2.26 -8.91 6.18
N HIS A 162 1.11 -8.27 6.30
CA HIS A 162 0.92 -6.89 5.83
C HIS A 162 1.84 -5.88 6.54
N ALA A 163 2.30 -6.19 7.76
CA ALA A 163 3.19 -5.33 8.55
C ALA A 163 4.69 -5.52 8.20
N VAL A 164 5.02 -5.90 6.98
CA VAL A 164 6.38 -6.22 6.50
C VAL A 164 7.41 -5.10 6.76
N THR A 165 6.98 -3.85 6.76
CA THR A 165 7.84 -2.70 7.06
C THR A 165 8.40 -2.73 8.49
N VAL A 166 7.73 -3.47 9.40
CA VAL A 166 8.13 -3.66 10.79
C VAL A 166 8.77 -5.03 11.00
N SER A 167 8.20 -6.09 10.42
CA SER A 167 8.67 -7.47 10.60
C SER A 167 9.94 -7.77 9.81
N GLN A 168 10.09 -7.19 8.60
CA GLN A 168 11.24 -7.41 7.71
C GLN A 168 11.76 -6.10 7.08
N PRO A 169 12.16 -5.10 7.89
CA PRO A 169 12.58 -3.79 7.39
C PRO A 169 13.79 -3.85 6.46
N GLY A 170 14.66 -4.84 6.62
CA GLY A 170 15.82 -5.07 5.75
C GLY A 170 15.41 -5.35 4.32
N ALA A 171 14.45 -6.27 4.10
CA ALA A 171 13.97 -6.59 2.76
C ALA A 171 13.33 -5.38 2.05
N VAL A 172 12.62 -4.55 2.81
CA VAL A 172 12.04 -3.30 2.28
C VAL A 172 13.14 -2.31 1.90
N ALA A 173 14.13 -2.11 2.76
CA ALA A 173 15.24 -1.20 2.51
C ALA A 173 16.08 -1.64 1.30
N ASP A 174 16.37 -2.94 1.19
CA ASP A 174 17.13 -3.52 0.07
C ASP A 174 16.41 -3.32 -1.27
N LEU A 175 15.08 -3.46 -1.31
CA LEU A 175 14.31 -3.23 -2.52
C LEU A 175 14.34 -1.75 -2.93
N ILE A 176 14.18 -0.83 -1.98
CA ILE A 176 14.26 0.62 -2.23
C ILE A 176 15.65 1.00 -2.73
N ASP A 177 16.72 0.50 -2.11
CA ASP A 177 18.10 0.74 -2.54
C ASP A 177 18.36 0.18 -3.95
N THR A 178 17.83 -1.02 -4.25
CA THR A 178 17.91 -1.61 -5.60
C THR A 178 17.24 -0.72 -6.64
N ALA A 179 16.05 -0.22 -6.37
CA ALA A 179 15.34 0.70 -7.26
C ALA A 179 16.11 2.01 -7.45
N ALA A 180 16.65 2.57 -6.38
CA ALA A 180 17.42 3.80 -6.42
C ALA A 180 18.71 3.64 -7.27
N ARG A 181 19.46 2.56 -7.06
CA ARG A 181 20.68 2.27 -7.85
C ARG A 181 20.40 2.02 -9.32
N ALA A 182 19.32 1.31 -9.64
CA ALA A 182 18.95 1.01 -11.02
C ALA A 182 18.55 2.26 -11.82
N THR A 183 18.16 3.33 -11.14
CA THR A 183 17.68 4.57 -11.76
C THR A 183 18.59 5.79 -11.49
N SER A 184 19.72 5.58 -10.82
CA SER A 184 20.76 6.60 -10.62
C SER A 184 21.57 6.75 -11.92
N MET A 185 21.22 7.71 -12.76
CA MET A 185 22.05 8.21 -13.85
C MET A 185 22.17 9.72 -13.76
#